data_02ef00406db6d2d1f1eda643fb115e84
#
_entry.id   02ef00406db6d2d1f1eda643fb115e84
#
_cell.length_a   1.000
_cell.length_b   1.000
_cell.length_c   1.000
_cell.angle_alpha   90.00
_cell.angle_beta   90.00
_cell.angle_gamma   90.00
#
_symmetry.space_group_name_H-M   'P 1'
#
loop_
_entity.id
_entity.type
_entity.pdbx_description
1 polymer ?
#
loop_
_entity_poly.entity_id
_entity_poly.type
_entity_poly.pdbx_seq_one_letter_code
_entity_poly.pdbx_strand_id
1 'polypeptide(L)'
;NAHRVASVVPMIVGVDTHKDNHVAVAIDGFGGRLGDIVVPTTIAGFEELLAFCLAFVGSAGRLIGFGVEGTGSYGVGLARYLRNHGHDVHEIARPARAAERRLAGKNDTIDAEHAARQLLAGHGLSTPKTADGAVETIRLVKIAYDGAVQARTTAMITLKATLATGSEALRAELETLTDHK
;
A
#
# COMPACT_ATOMS: atom_id res chain seq x y z
N ASN A 1 -14.84 -48.97 -1.27
CA ASN A 1 -14.82 -47.71 -0.52
C ASN A 1 -13.78 -46.78 -1.15
N ALA A 2 -14.23 -46.00 -2.13
CA ALA A 2 -13.41 -44.93 -2.69
C ALA A 2 -13.35 -43.81 -1.64
N HIS A 3 -12.21 -43.65 -0.98
CA HIS A 3 -11.92 -42.43 -0.24
C HIS A 3 -11.96 -41.28 -1.23
N ARG A 4 -13.05 -40.52 -1.20
CA ARG A 4 -13.14 -39.21 -1.86
C ARG A 4 -12.16 -38.32 -1.11
N VAL A 5 -10.94 -38.16 -1.65
CA VAL A 5 -10.01 -37.15 -1.20
C VAL A 5 -10.75 -35.83 -1.43
N ALA A 6 -11.15 -35.18 -0.34
CA ALA A 6 -11.73 -33.87 -0.42
C ALA A 6 -10.66 -32.98 -1.10
N SER A 7 -10.94 -32.55 -2.33
CA SER A 7 -10.03 -31.66 -3.06
C SER A 7 -9.93 -30.38 -2.26
N VAL A 8 -8.74 -30.10 -1.73
CA VAL A 8 -8.44 -28.85 -1.03
C VAL A 8 -8.63 -27.74 -2.03
N VAL A 9 -9.65 -26.91 -1.85
CA VAL A 9 -9.89 -25.76 -2.71
C VAL A 9 -8.90 -24.66 -2.30
N PRO A 10 -7.98 -24.28 -3.19
CA PRO A 10 -7.06 -23.18 -2.90
C PRO A 10 -7.83 -21.87 -2.79
N MET A 11 -7.46 -21.03 -1.82
CA MET A 11 -7.98 -19.67 -1.66
C MET A 11 -6.85 -18.67 -1.87
N ILE A 12 -7.16 -17.59 -2.53
CA ILE A 12 -6.25 -16.49 -2.86
C ILE A 12 -6.93 -15.21 -2.42
N VAL A 13 -6.15 -14.29 -1.85
CA VAL A 13 -6.63 -12.99 -1.39
C VAL A 13 -5.92 -11.88 -2.12
N GLY A 14 -6.68 -10.99 -2.73
CA GLY A 14 -6.16 -9.74 -3.29
C GLY A 14 -6.46 -8.59 -2.34
N VAL A 15 -5.53 -7.65 -2.24
CA VAL A 15 -5.66 -6.49 -1.36
C VAL A 15 -5.31 -5.21 -2.11
N ASP A 16 -6.27 -4.29 -2.16
CA ASP A 16 -6.03 -2.90 -2.53
C ASP A 16 -5.75 -2.08 -1.27
N THR A 17 -4.63 -1.35 -1.25
CA THR A 17 -4.14 -0.70 -0.05
C THR A 17 -4.29 0.81 -0.09
N HIS A 18 -4.84 1.36 0.99
CA HIS A 18 -5.02 2.79 1.20
C HIS A 18 -4.41 3.23 2.53
N LYS A 19 -4.35 4.55 2.73
CA LYS A 19 -3.76 5.15 3.93
C LYS A 19 -4.44 4.69 5.22
N ASP A 20 -5.77 4.72 5.25
CA ASP A 20 -6.56 4.51 6.46
C ASP A 20 -7.19 3.11 6.53
N ASN A 21 -7.48 2.51 5.36
CA ASN A 21 -8.11 1.20 5.26
C ASN A 21 -7.47 0.38 4.15
N HIS A 22 -7.60 -0.93 4.24
CA HIS A 22 -7.33 -1.87 3.15
C HIS A 22 -8.62 -2.57 2.77
N VAL A 23 -8.81 -2.81 1.48
CA VAL A 23 -9.92 -3.60 0.94
C VAL A 23 -9.36 -4.94 0.46
N ALA A 24 -9.91 -6.04 0.95
CA ALA A 24 -9.47 -7.36 0.57
C ALA A 24 -10.63 -8.16 -0.03
N VAL A 25 -10.32 -8.94 -1.07
CA VAL A 25 -11.24 -9.87 -1.71
C VAL A 25 -10.62 -11.25 -1.73
N ALA A 26 -11.37 -12.25 -1.23
CA ALA A 26 -11.01 -13.65 -1.31
C ALA A 26 -11.68 -14.31 -2.51
N ILE A 27 -10.90 -15.07 -3.28
CA ILE A 27 -11.40 -15.90 -4.39
C ILE A 27 -10.94 -17.35 -4.20
N ASP A 28 -11.69 -18.29 -4.77
CA ASP A 28 -11.27 -19.69 -4.86
C ASP A 28 -10.30 -19.92 -6.02
N GLY A 29 -9.74 -21.14 -6.12
CA GLY A 29 -8.80 -21.50 -7.17
C GLY A 29 -9.38 -21.54 -8.59
N PHE A 30 -10.69 -21.36 -8.74
CA PHE A 30 -11.38 -21.23 -10.02
C PHE A 30 -11.72 -19.78 -10.36
N GLY A 31 -11.39 -18.85 -9.46
CA GLY A 31 -11.68 -17.43 -9.60
C GLY A 31 -13.08 -17.03 -9.11
N GLY A 32 -13.82 -17.93 -8.46
CA GLY A 32 -15.10 -17.63 -7.81
C GLY A 32 -14.87 -16.78 -6.56
N ARG A 33 -15.61 -15.66 -6.42
CA ARG A 33 -15.53 -14.79 -5.26
C ARG A 33 -16.14 -15.47 -4.03
N LEU A 34 -15.38 -15.52 -2.95
CA LEU A 34 -15.79 -16.07 -1.65
C LEU A 34 -16.36 -14.98 -0.74
N GLY A 35 -15.76 -13.80 -0.74
CA GLY A 35 -16.18 -12.65 0.06
C GLY A 35 -15.19 -11.51 -0.01
N ASP A 36 -15.52 -10.44 0.68
CA ASP A 36 -14.68 -9.26 0.83
C ASP A 36 -14.76 -8.67 2.23
N ILE A 37 -13.74 -7.90 2.59
CA ILE A 37 -13.66 -7.20 3.87
C ILE A 37 -12.91 -5.88 3.69
N VAL A 38 -13.30 -4.88 4.49
CA VAL A 38 -12.56 -3.63 4.66
C VAL A 38 -12.01 -3.60 6.08
N VAL A 39 -10.70 -3.46 6.21
CA VAL A 39 -10.03 -3.46 7.51
C VAL A 39 -9.20 -2.18 7.69
N PRO A 40 -9.08 -1.64 8.91
CA PRO A 40 -8.22 -0.49 9.16
C PRO A 40 -6.74 -0.85 8.95
N THR A 41 -5.93 0.14 8.57
CA THR A 41 -4.47 0.01 8.40
C THR A 41 -3.76 -0.02 9.75
N THR A 42 -4.10 -1.01 10.58
CA THR A 42 -3.57 -1.25 11.92
C THR A 42 -3.31 -2.73 12.14
N ILE A 43 -2.55 -3.07 13.18
CA ILE A 43 -2.31 -4.49 13.54
C ILE A 43 -3.63 -5.22 13.80
N ALA A 44 -4.57 -4.61 14.53
CA ALA A 44 -5.89 -5.21 14.78
C ALA A 44 -6.66 -5.47 13.46
N GLY A 45 -6.57 -4.54 12.49
CA GLY A 45 -7.18 -4.77 11.17
C GLY A 45 -6.49 -5.89 10.38
N PHE A 46 -5.19 -6.06 10.53
CA PHE A 46 -4.48 -7.18 9.89
C PHE A 46 -4.85 -8.53 10.51
N GLU A 47 -5.05 -8.57 11.83
CA GLU A 47 -5.59 -9.74 12.54
C GLU A 47 -7.01 -10.07 12.08
N GLU A 48 -7.86 -9.05 11.91
CA GLU A 48 -9.22 -9.21 11.39
C GLU A 48 -9.22 -9.77 9.97
N LEU A 49 -8.31 -9.29 9.10
CA LEU A 49 -8.13 -9.84 7.76
C LEU A 49 -7.76 -11.32 7.79
N LEU A 50 -6.82 -11.73 8.65
CA LEU A 50 -6.45 -13.13 8.79
C LEU A 50 -7.61 -13.98 9.33
N ALA A 51 -8.35 -13.48 10.32
CA ALA A 51 -9.53 -14.18 10.84
C ALA A 51 -10.61 -14.38 9.76
N PHE A 52 -10.85 -13.35 8.94
CA PHE A 52 -11.73 -13.44 7.77
C PHE A 52 -11.26 -14.53 6.80
N CYS A 53 -9.97 -14.58 6.46
CA CYS A 53 -9.43 -15.63 5.59
C CYS A 53 -9.62 -17.02 6.19
N LEU A 54 -9.34 -17.20 7.47
CA LEU A 54 -9.46 -18.49 8.15
C LEU A 54 -10.91 -18.99 8.21
N ALA A 55 -11.89 -18.09 8.23
CA ALA A 55 -13.31 -18.48 8.19
C ALA A 55 -13.69 -19.20 6.87
N PHE A 56 -13.05 -18.87 5.74
CA PHE A 56 -13.28 -19.56 4.45
C PHE A 56 -12.41 -20.79 4.26
N VAL A 57 -11.22 -20.82 4.85
CA VAL A 57 -10.30 -21.95 4.69
C VAL A 57 -10.88 -23.22 5.30
N GLY A 58 -11.63 -23.13 6.41
CA GLY A 58 -12.28 -24.26 7.07
C GLY A 58 -11.35 -25.47 7.24
N SER A 59 -11.93 -26.65 7.36
CA SER A 59 -11.18 -27.91 7.48
C SER A 59 -10.65 -28.47 6.15
N ALA A 60 -11.06 -27.91 5.01
CA ALA A 60 -10.78 -28.44 3.67
C ALA A 60 -10.13 -27.44 2.70
N GLY A 61 -9.92 -26.18 3.11
CA GLY A 61 -9.32 -25.15 2.28
C GLY A 61 -7.84 -24.94 2.58
N ARG A 62 -7.13 -24.29 1.64
CA ARG A 62 -5.75 -23.85 1.80
C ARG A 62 -5.60 -22.44 1.29
N LEU A 63 -5.16 -21.55 2.17
CA LEU A 63 -4.73 -20.21 1.77
C LEU A 63 -3.40 -20.32 1.02
N ILE A 64 -3.40 -19.92 -0.25
CA ILE A 64 -2.21 -19.98 -1.12
C ILE A 64 -1.34 -18.76 -0.89
N GLY A 65 -1.94 -17.56 -0.79
CA GLY A 65 -1.19 -16.34 -0.56
C GLY A 65 -2.01 -15.07 -0.78
N PHE A 66 -1.31 -13.95 -0.64
CA PHE A 66 -1.85 -12.61 -0.78
C PHE A 66 -1.23 -11.89 -1.97
N GLY A 67 -2.05 -11.35 -2.85
CA GLY A 67 -1.66 -10.39 -3.87
C GLY A 67 -1.92 -8.98 -3.36
N VAL A 68 -0.88 -8.21 -3.05
CA VAL A 68 -1.01 -6.89 -2.41
C VAL A 68 -0.52 -5.80 -3.36
N GLU A 69 -1.37 -4.81 -3.65
CA GLU A 69 -0.94 -3.60 -4.35
C GLU A 69 -0.23 -2.63 -3.40
N GLY A 70 0.79 -1.94 -3.90
CA GLY A 70 1.44 -0.84 -3.16
C GLY A 70 2.22 -1.27 -1.92
N THR A 71 2.87 -2.42 -1.95
CA THR A 71 3.72 -2.93 -0.85
C THR A 71 4.91 -2.02 -0.51
N GLY A 72 5.27 -1.10 -1.40
CA GLY A 72 6.28 -0.06 -1.17
C GLY A 72 5.74 1.23 -0.55
N SER A 73 4.43 1.30 -0.26
CA SER A 73 3.76 2.48 0.29
C SER A 73 2.78 2.07 1.41
N TYR A 74 1.48 2.25 1.20
CA TYR A 74 0.47 1.95 2.23
C TYR A 74 0.37 0.47 2.60
N GLY A 75 0.71 -0.45 1.69
CA GLY A 75 0.70 -1.89 1.92
C GLY A 75 1.92 -2.45 2.64
N VAL A 76 2.95 -1.64 2.93
CA VAL A 76 4.20 -2.13 3.52
C VAL A 76 4.02 -2.76 4.90
N GLY A 77 3.16 -2.18 5.73
CA GLY A 77 2.83 -2.70 7.07
C GLY A 77 2.15 -4.06 7.00
N LEU A 78 1.12 -4.16 6.16
CA LEU A 78 0.40 -5.41 5.93
C LEU A 78 1.31 -6.50 5.36
N ALA A 79 2.10 -6.18 4.33
CA ALA A 79 3.00 -7.15 3.71
C ALA A 79 4.01 -7.74 4.70
N ARG A 80 4.59 -6.90 5.57
CA ARG A 80 5.47 -7.37 6.67
C ARG A 80 4.71 -8.25 7.66
N TYR A 81 3.55 -7.79 8.10
CA TYR A 81 2.73 -8.52 9.07
C TYR A 81 2.41 -9.92 8.56
N LEU A 82 1.89 -10.04 7.33
CA LEU A 82 1.54 -11.32 6.72
C LEU A 82 2.76 -12.25 6.56
N ARG A 83 3.89 -11.72 6.10
CA ARG A 83 5.13 -12.50 5.95
C ARG A 83 5.68 -12.99 7.28
N ASN A 84 5.63 -12.15 8.33
CA ASN A 84 6.06 -12.54 9.67
C ASN A 84 5.16 -13.63 10.29
N HIS A 85 3.91 -13.75 9.79
CA HIS A 85 2.99 -14.83 10.16
C HIS A 85 3.05 -16.04 9.22
N GLY A 86 4.08 -16.11 8.35
CA GLY A 86 4.35 -17.28 7.50
C GLY A 86 3.48 -17.36 6.23
N HIS A 87 2.86 -16.26 5.82
CA HIS A 87 2.07 -16.21 4.59
C HIS A 87 2.89 -15.75 3.39
N ASP A 88 2.61 -16.34 2.22
CA ASP A 88 3.17 -15.90 0.96
C ASP A 88 2.51 -14.57 0.53
N VAL A 89 3.34 -13.57 0.26
CA VAL A 89 2.90 -12.24 -0.18
C VAL A 89 3.60 -11.87 -1.47
N HIS A 90 2.80 -11.52 -2.47
CA HIS A 90 3.26 -11.06 -3.77
C HIS A 90 2.84 -9.60 -3.99
N GLU A 91 3.75 -8.79 -4.46
CA GLU A 91 3.42 -7.46 -4.93
C GLU A 91 2.78 -7.56 -6.32
N ILE A 92 1.62 -6.95 -6.44
CA ILE A 92 0.88 -6.86 -7.68
C ILE A 92 1.17 -5.52 -8.34
N ALA A 93 1.66 -5.57 -9.58
CA ALA A 93 1.90 -4.36 -10.35
C ALA A 93 0.57 -3.67 -10.69
N ARG A 94 0.48 -2.36 -10.43
CA ARG A 94 -0.67 -1.57 -10.90
C ARG A 94 -0.68 -1.59 -12.43
N PRO A 95 -1.79 -1.96 -13.07
CA PRO A 95 -1.86 -1.92 -14.52
C PRO A 95 -1.67 -0.47 -15.01
N ALA A 96 -0.93 -0.31 -16.12
CA ALA A 96 -0.64 0.99 -16.73
C ALA A 96 -1.90 1.77 -17.22
N ARG A 97 -3.08 1.12 -17.26
CA ARG A 97 -4.34 1.69 -17.75
C ARG A 97 -5.21 2.37 -16.68
N ALA A 98 -4.59 3.13 -15.78
CA ALA A 98 -5.33 3.93 -14.79
C ALA A 98 -6.29 4.98 -15.43
N ALA A 99 -6.12 5.33 -16.70
CA ALA A 99 -6.97 6.30 -17.39
C ALA A 99 -8.37 5.75 -17.75
N GLU A 100 -8.47 4.48 -18.12
CA GLU A 100 -9.76 3.86 -18.50
C GLU A 100 -10.66 3.59 -17.26
N ARG A 101 -10.07 3.34 -16.10
CA ARG A 101 -10.80 3.11 -14.85
C ARG A 101 -11.49 4.36 -14.29
N ARG A 102 -11.01 5.56 -14.63
CA ARG A 102 -11.64 6.82 -14.20
C ARG A 102 -13.03 7.02 -14.80
N LEU A 103 -13.32 6.38 -15.93
CA LEU A 103 -14.63 6.46 -16.61
C LEU A 103 -15.68 5.48 -16.03
N ALA A 104 -15.24 4.39 -15.39
CA ALA A 104 -16.12 3.35 -14.83
C ALA A 104 -16.45 3.54 -13.33
N GLY A 105 -15.92 4.59 -12.69
CA GLY A 105 -16.02 4.77 -11.23
C GLY A 105 -14.97 3.94 -10.48
N LYS A 106 -14.29 4.57 -9.52
CA LYS A 106 -13.31 3.88 -8.66
C LYS A 106 -14.08 2.94 -7.72
N ASN A 107 -13.75 1.65 -7.75
CA ASN A 107 -14.29 0.67 -6.82
C ASN A 107 -13.12 -0.17 -6.27
N ASP A 108 -12.74 0.11 -5.04
CA ASP A 108 -11.60 -0.51 -4.37
C ASP A 108 -11.76 -2.04 -4.24
N THR A 109 -13.00 -2.54 -4.20
CA THR A 109 -13.30 -3.98 -4.21
C THR A 109 -12.96 -4.62 -5.56
N ILE A 110 -13.18 -3.93 -6.68
CA ILE A 110 -12.82 -4.42 -8.02
C ILE A 110 -11.29 -4.46 -8.15
N ASP A 111 -10.58 -3.47 -7.62
CA ASP A 111 -9.12 -3.42 -7.66
C ASP A 111 -8.52 -4.55 -6.79
N ALA A 112 -9.07 -4.81 -5.61
CA ALA A 112 -8.68 -5.94 -4.77
C ALA A 112 -8.97 -7.29 -5.44
N GLU A 113 -10.14 -7.47 -6.07
CA GLU A 113 -10.46 -8.69 -6.80
C GLU A 113 -9.52 -8.90 -7.99
N HIS A 114 -9.18 -7.83 -8.69
CA HIS A 114 -8.21 -7.88 -9.78
C HIS A 114 -6.83 -8.32 -9.28
N ALA A 115 -6.37 -7.83 -8.13
CA ALA A 115 -5.12 -8.29 -7.51
C ALA A 115 -5.15 -9.79 -7.18
N ALA A 116 -6.27 -10.31 -6.67
CA ALA A 116 -6.45 -11.74 -6.43
C ALA A 116 -6.38 -12.55 -7.74
N ARG A 117 -7.03 -12.08 -8.80
CA ARG A 117 -7.01 -12.74 -10.12
C ARG A 117 -5.63 -12.73 -10.78
N GLN A 118 -4.86 -11.65 -10.61
CA GLN A 118 -3.46 -11.60 -11.10
C GLN A 118 -2.60 -12.62 -10.37
N LEU A 119 -2.74 -12.74 -9.04
CA LEU A 119 -2.04 -13.76 -8.25
C LEU A 119 -2.42 -15.17 -8.71
N LEU A 120 -3.71 -15.44 -8.92
CA LEU A 120 -4.21 -16.72 -9.43
C LEU A 120 -3.60 -17.06 -10.80
N ALA A 121 -3.51 -16.08 -11.69
CA ALA A 121 -2.94 -16.23 -13.04
C ALA A 121 -1.40 -16.33 -13.05
N GLY A 122 -0.73 -16.02 -11.95
CA GLY A 122 0.74 -16.00 -11.88
C GLY A 122 1.39 -14.87 -12.69
N HIS A 123 0.63 -13.82 -13.04
CA HIS A 123 1.12 -12.74 -13.90
C HIS A 123 1.42 -11.47 -13.10
N GLY A 124 2.54 -10.80 -13.46
CA GLY A 124 2.90 -9.49 -12.90
C GLY A 124 3.26 -9.54 -11.41
N LEU A 125 3.69 -10.71 -10.92
CA LEU A 125 4.06 -10.92 -9.53
C LEU A 125 5.50 -10.51 -9.29
N SER A 126 5.73 -9.83 -8.17
CA SER A 126 7.08 -9.62 -7.65
C SER A 126 7.12 -9.86 -6.14
N THR A 127 8.30 -10.17 -5.63
CA THR A 127 8.49 -10.27 -4.19
C THR A 127 8.52 -8.88 -3.58
N PRO A 128 7.66 -8.56 -2.59
CA PRO A 128 7.72 -7.28 -1.91
C PRO A 128 9.10 -7.04 -1.30
N LYS A 129 9.59 -5.81 -1.39
CA LYS A 129 10.79 -5.42 -0.66
C LYS A 129 10.56 -5.61 0.84
N THR A 130 11.60 -5.98 1.57
CA THR A 130 11.49 -6.12 3.04
C THR A 130 11.17 -4.78 3.70
N ALA A 131 11.72 -3.69 3.13
CA ALA A 131 11.53 -2.31 3.60
C ALA A 131 11.75 -2.19 5.13
N ASP A 132 12.79 -2.85 5.62
CA ASP A 132 13.16 -2.94 7.03
C ASP A 132 14.67 -2.72 7.23
N GLY A 133 15.11 -2.78 8.49
CA GLY A 133 16.53 -2.68 8.84
C GLY A 133 17.13 -1.27 8.75
N ALA A 134 18.44 -1.18 8.95
CA ALA A 134 19.16 0.09 9.06
C ALA A 134 19.14 0.91 7.75
N VAL A 135 19.21 0.26 6.60
CA VAL A 135 19.17 0.93 5.28
C VAL A 135 17.83 1.64 5.07
N GLU A 136 16.73 0.98 5.44
CA GLU A 136 15.41 1.60 5.34
C GLU A 136 15.24 2.76 6.31
N THR A 137 15.75 2.64 7.52
CA THR A 137 15.77 3.74 8.49
C THR A 137 16.53 4.95 7.94
N ILE A 138 17.71 4.73 7.36
CA ILE A 138 18.49 5.80 6.72
C ILE A 138 17.71 6.42 5.55
N ARG A 139 17.07 5.62 4.72
CA ARG A 139 16.25 6.08 3.60
C ARG A 139 15.12 7.01 4.08
N LEU A 140 14.39 6.61 5.13
CA LEU A 140 13.30 7.41 5.69
C LEU A 140 13.77 8.74 6.27
N VAL A 141 14.88 8.72 7.02
CA VAL A 141 15.50 9.94 7.57
C VAL A 141 15.97 10.86 6.43
N LYS A 142 16.57 10.29 5.38
CA LYS A 142 16.99 11.10 4.22
C LYS A 142 15.83 11.75 3.50
N ILE A 143 14.72 11.04 3.28
CA ILE A 143 13.51 11.62 2.67
C ILE A 143 12.97 12.78 3.50
N ALA A 144 12.90 12.61 4.83
CA ALA A 144 12.44 13.67 5.73
C ALA A 144 13.38 14.88 5.69
N TYR A 145 14.69 14.65 5.72
CA TYR A 145 15.71 15.69 5.62
C TYR A 145 15.62 16.47 4.29
N ASP A 146 15.61 15.76 3.17
CA ASP A 146 15.52 16.37 1.84
C ASP A 146 14.23 17.22 1.71
N GLY A 147 13.12 16.70 2.20
CA GLY A 147 11.83 17.42 2.23
C GLY A 147 11.91 18.71 3.07
N ALA A 148 12.54 18.68 4.23
CA ALA A 148 12.72 19.83 5.08
C ALA A 148 13.63 20.89 4.42
N VAL A 149 14.73 20.47 3.80
CA VAL A 149 15.65 21.35 3.05
C VAL A 149 14.92 22.02 1.88
N GLN A 150 14.14 21.26 1.12
CA GLN A 150 13.36 21.80 0.00
C GLN A 150 12.30 22.81 0.48
N ALA A 151 11.56 22.49 1.54
CA ALA A 151 10.56 23.38 2.13
C ALA A 151 11.19 24.68 2.60
N ARG A 152 12.32 24.62 3.32
CA ARG A 152 13.09 25.82 3.73
C ARG A 152 13.52 26.66 2.54
N THR A 153 14.09 26.04 1.52
CA THR A 153 14.57 26.75 0.30
C THR A 153 13.41 27.45 -0.39
N THR A 154 12.28 26.76 -0.58
CA THR A 154 11.07 27.35 -1.18
C THR A 154 10.56 28.53 -0.36
N ALA A 155 10.47 28.37 0.96
CA ALA A 155 10.03 29.46 1.86
C ALA A 155 10.94 30.69 1.77
N MET A 156 12.27 30.51 1.74
CA MET A 156 13.23 31.60 1.61
C MET A 156 13.13 32.31 0.27
N ILE A 157 12.96 31.57 -0.83
CA ILE A 157 12.76 32.15 -2.17
C ILE A 157 11.47 33.00 -2.19
N THR A 158 10.37 32.43 -1.66
CA THR A 158 9.08 33.11 -1.60
C THR A 158 9.15 34.37 -0.74
N LEU A 159 9.80 34.29 0.43
CA LEU A 159 10.00 35.46 1.30
C LEU A 159 10.75 36.56 0.58
N LYS A 160 11.90 36.26 -0.03
CA LYS A 160 12.69 37.23 -0.78
C LYS A 160 11.92 37.85 -1.93
N ALA A 161 11.16 37.05 -2.69
CA ALA A 161 10.31 37.54 -3.77
C ALA A 161 9.20 38.48 -3.26
N THR A 162 8.57 38.12 -2.13
CA THR A 162 7.52 38.94 -1.51
C THR A 162 8.09 40.26 -0.99
N LEU A 163 9.25 40.24 -0.33
CA LEU A 163 9.91 41.45 0.14
C LEU A 163 10.33 42.38 -1.01
N ALA A 164 10.75 41.83 -2.15
CA ALA A 164 11.11 42.64 -3.34
C ALA A 164 9.93 43.47 -3.87
N THR A 165 8.67 42.99 -3.63
CA THR A 165 7.45 43.74 -4.02
C THR A 165 6.84 44.56 -2.87
N GLY A 166 7.44 44.50 -1.68
CA GLY A 166 7.00 45.22 -0.49
C GLY A 166 7.31 46.73 -0.54
N SER A 167 6.82 47.46 0.47
CA SER A 167 7.12 48.89 0.62
C SER A 167 8.61 49.09 0.86
N GLU A 168 9.11 50.25 0.41
CA GLU A 168 10.54 50.62 0.56
C GLU A 168 10.95 50.69 2.05
N ALA A 169 10.07 51.14 2.93
CA ALA A 169 10.28 51.15 4.37
C ALA A 169 10.50 49.73 4.93
N LEU A 170 9.66 48.77 4.56
CA LEU A 170 9.80 47.39 4.97
C LEU A 170 11.09 46.73 4.44
N ARG A 171 11.44 47.05 3.19
CA ARG A 171 12.68 46.54 2.58
C ARG A 171 13.90 47.06 3.31
N ALA A 172 13.97 48.36 3.59
CA ALA A 172 15.07 48.97 4.32
C ALA A 172 15.25 48.42 5.74
N GLU A 173 14.13 48.12 6.43
CA GLU A 173 14.16 47.51 7.77
C GLU A 173 14.73 46.08 7.74
N LEU A 174 14.38 45.30 6.72
CA LEU A 174 14.74 43.88 6.64
C LEU A 174 16.02 43.59 5.85
N GLU A 175 16.56 44.58 5.12
CA GLU A 175 17.77 44.42 4.29
C GLU A 175 19.01 44.02 5.12
N THR A 176 19.04 44.41 6.40
CA THR A 176 20.15 44.08 7.32
C THR A 176 20.08 42.68 7.88
N LEU A 177 18.95 41.98 7.70
CA LEU A 177 18.79 40.60 8.18
C LEU A 177 19.48 39.63 7.24
N THR A 178 20.27 38.72 7.83
CA THR A 178 20.94 37.68 7.08
C THR A 178 20.09 36.37 7.13
N ASP A 179 20.28 35.48 6.17
CA ASP A 179 19.57 34.19 6.06
C ASP A 179 19.79 33.27 7.29
N HIS A 180 20.60 33.67 8.27
CA HIS A 180 20.99 32.88 9.44
C HIS A 180 20.49 33.43 10.78
N LYS A 181 19.63 34.44 10.78
CA LYS A 181 19.02 34.95 12.01
C LYS A 181 17.54 34.69 12.09
#